data_b0ef6d1c820a4edf82a87f241cdd6bfb
#
_entry.id   b0ef6d1c820a4edf82a87f241cdd6bfb
#
_cell.length_a   1.000
_cell.length_b   1.000
_cell.length_c   1.000
_cell.angle_alpha   90.00
_cell.angle_beta   90.00
_cell.angle_gamma   90.00
#
_symmetry.space_group_name_H-M   'P 1'
#
loop_
_entity.id
_entity.type
_entity.pdbx_description
1 polymer ?
#
loop_
_entity_poly.entity_id
_entity_poly.type
_entity_poly.pdbx_seq_one_letter_code
_entity_poly.pdbx_strand_id
1 'polypeptide(L)'
;MADVCVEQSRAVAWWSVAELAEHAGTSTATVTRACQRLGFSGFQHLRTLLVRELGAATVPLIDPSSGCRDGAGDLQAAFAEMATDVAGALAPLDDGAFDRAVRVLASADRILVIGNGGSGASAAAMAVHFVLNGRTAVAPTDAVIQQMTAAHLTSRDVCLVVGDSGTDSATLGPAESARAAGATVVGVARSPLVELSDISLVIGRGTGCPDELGRSATVVQFAFLITLQIAVCRDGLRR
;
A
#
# COMPACT_ATOMS: atom_id res chain seq x y z
N MET A 1 -21.99 13.94 -11.75
CA MET A 1 -20.72 13.25 -12.10
C MET A 1 -19.59 14.24 -12.42
N ALA A 2 -19.77 15.19 -13.36
CA ALA A 2 -18.73 16.17 -13.65
C ALA A 2 -18.30 16.96 -12.40
N ASP A 3 -19.26 17.44 -11.63
CA ASP A 3 -19.02 18.17 -10.38
C ASP A 3 -18.22 17.31 -9.37
N VAL A 4 -18.58 16.05 -9.21
CA VAL A 4 -17.83 15.09 -8.34
C VAL A 4 -16.41 14.92 -8.84
N CYS A 5 -16.18 14.82 -10.15
CA CYS A 5 -14.84 14.71 -10.71
C CYS A 5 -14.00 15.98 -10.52
N VAL A 6 -14.61 17.16 -10.51
CA VAL A 6 -13.93 18.44 -10.29
C VAL A 6 -13.65 18.66 -8.80
N GLU A 7 -14.67 18.47 -7.95
CA GLU A 7 -14.58 18.73 -6.52
C GLU A 7 -13.74 17.69 -5.78
N GLN A 8 -13.75 16.44 -6.27
CA GLN A 8 -13.07 15.32 -5.63
C GLN A 8 -12.06 14.61 -6.57
N SER A 9 -11.41 15.36 -7.43
CA SER A 9 -10.51 14.84 -8.48
C SER A 9 -9.46 13.87 -7.94
N ARG A 10 -8.93 14.12 -6.74
CA ARG A 10 -7.96 13.26 -6.07
C ARG A 10 -8.57 11.93 -5.65
N ALA A 11 -9.75 11.94 -5.07
CA ALA A 11 -10.45 10.71 -4.67
C ALA A 11 -10.85 9.89 -5.92
N VAL A 12 -11.38 10.56 -6.96
CA VAL A 12 -11.78 9.94 -8.23
C VAL A 12 -10.61 9.23 -8.93
N ALA A 13 -9.39 9.74 -8.77
CA ALA A 13 -8.18 9.10 -9.32
C ALA A 13 -7.94 7.69 -8.73
N TRP A 14 -8.46 7.43 -7.54
CA TRP A 14 -8.31 6.16 -6.83
C TRP A 14 -9.58 5.29 -6.83
N TRP A 15 -10.72 5.85 -7.20
CA TRP A 15 -11.98 5.12 -7.23
C TRP A 15 -12.07 4.13 -8.41
N SER A 16 -12.86 3.09 -8.19
CA SER A 16 -13.38 2.25 -9.25
C SER A 16 -14.54 2.96 -9.99
N VAL A 17 -14.92 2.44 -11.14
CA VAL A 17 -16.10 2.95 -11.85
C VAL A 17 -17.39 2.80 -11.03
N ALA A 18 -17.47 1.79 -10.17
CA ALA A 18 -18.61 1.54 -9.29
C ALA A 18 -18.68 2.60 -8.18
N GLU A 19 -17.57 2.90 -7.52
CA GLU A 19 -17.49 3.94 -6.48
C GLU A 19 -17.82 5.32 -7.05
N LEU A 20 -17.30 5.68 -8.23
CA LEU A 20 -17.66 6.94 -8.88
C LEU A 20 -19.16 6.96 -9.20
N ALA A 21 -19.75 5.87 -9.66
CA ALA A 21 -21.16 5.77 -9.97
C ALA A 21 -22.03 5.98 -8.72
N GLU A 22 -21.62 5.37 -7.60
CA GLU A 22 -22.28 5.52 -6.29
C GLU A 22 -22.24 6.97 -5.80
N HIS A 23 -21.04 7.57 -5.74
CA HIS A 23 -20.87 8.97 -5.31
C HIS A 23 -21.55 9.98 -6.22
N ALA A 24 -21.69 9.66 -7.52
CA ALA A 24 -22.38 10.49 -8.48
C ALA A 24 -23.90 10.20 -8.56
N GLY A 25 -24.44 9.28 -7.76
CA GLY A 25 -25.85 8.90 -7.77
C GLY A 25 -26.32 8.34 -9.12
N THR A 26 -25.47 7.55 -9.81
CA THR A 26 -25.74 7.10 -11.18
C THR A 26 -25.27 5.64 -11.39
N SER A 27 -25.41 5.12 -12.63
CA SER A 27 -24.94 3.78 -12.96
C SER A 27 -23.53 3.80 -13.59
N THR A 28 -22.79 2.69 -13.47
CA THR A 28 -21.47 2.49 -14.11
C THR A 28 -21.54 2.69 -15.63
N ALA A 29 -22.64 2.27 -16.27
CA ALA A 29 -22.88 2.49 -17.69
C ALA A 29 -23.03 4.00 -18.03
N THR A 30 -23.63 4.76 -17.13
CA THR A 30 -23.77 6.23 -17.30
C THR A 30 -22.42 6.92 -17.13
N VAL A 31 -21.62 6.49 -16.14
CA VAL A 31 -20.24 6.98 -15.96
C VAL A 31 -19.40 6.73 -17.22
N THR A 32 -19.42 5.53 -17.75
CA THR A 32 -18.66 5.17 -18.96
C THR A 32 -19.09 6.01 -20.15
N ARG A 33 -20.40 6.15 -20.38
CA ARG A 33 -20.92 6.99 -21.49
C ARG A 33 -20.57 8.47 -21.31
N ALA A 34 -20.59 8.98 -20.09
CA ALA A 34 -20.22 10.36 -19.82
C ALA A 34 -18.72 10.59 -20.10
N CYS A 35 -17.85 9.67 -19.68
CA CYS A 35 -16.43 9.73 -20.02
C CYS A 35 -16.21 9.74 -21.55
N GLN A 36 -16.92 8.88 -22.28
CA GLN A 36 -16.84 8.83 -23.76
C GLN A 36 -17.32 10.11 -24.42
N ARG A 37 -18.39 10.73 -23.92
CA ARG A 37 -18.87 12.04 -24.43
C ARG A 37 -17.87 13.17 -24.18
N LEU A 38 -17.05 13.07 -23.14
CA LEU A 38 -15.98 14.02 -22.82
C LEU A 38 -14.68 13.73 -23.57
N GLY A 39 -14.67 12.75 -24.48
CA GLY A 39 -13.50 12.42 -25.32
C GLY A 39 -12.55 11.39 -24.73
N PHE A 40 -12.89 10.78 -23.60
CA PHE A 40 -12.12 9.68 -23.03
C PHE A 40 -12.61 8.34 -23.58
N SER A 41 -11.73 7.33 -23.73
CA SER A 41 -12.15 5.99 -24.16
C SER A 41 -13.01 5.26 -23.10
N GLY A 42 -13.04 5.76 -21.87
CA GLY A 42 -13.82 5.25 -20.74
C GLY A 42 -13.28 5.81 -19.43
N PHE A 43 -13.83 5.33 -18.31
CA PHE A 43 -13.42 5.81 -16.98
C PHE A 43 -11.93 5.53 -16.68
N GLN A 44 -11.40 4.39 -17.11
CA GLN A 44 -9.98 4.08 -16.91
C GLN A 44 -9.05 5.08 -17.59
N HIS A 45 -9.41 5.55 -18.77
CA HIS A 45 -8.65 6.60 -19.49
C HIS A 45 -8.70 7.92 -18.72
N LEU A 46 -9.88 8.35 -18.27
CA LEU A 46 -10.02 9.53 -17.43
C LEU A 46 -9.18 9.39 -16.16
N ARG A 47 -9.26 8.26 -15.46
CA ARG A 47 -8.51 7.99 -14.23
C ARG A 47 -7.00 8.07 -14.47
N THR A 48 -6.50 7.46 -15.54
CA THR A 48 -5.07 7.51 -15.90
C THR A 48 -4.60 8.94 -16.12
N LEU A 49 -5.40 9.77 -16.78
CA LEU A 49 -5.06 11.18 -17.00
C LEU A 49 -5.14 11.98 -15.70
N LEU A 50 -6.14 11.73 -14.85
CA LEU A 50 -6.22 12.33 -13.52
C LEU A 50 -5.00 11.98 -12.67
N VAL A 51 -4.60 10.72 -12.61
CA VAL A 51 -3.39 10.30 -11.90
C VAL A 51 -2.15 10.99 -12.46
N ARG A 52 -2.06 11.14 -13.79
CA ARG A 52 -0.95 11.84 -14.45
C ARG A 52 -0.94 13.33 -14.11
N GLU A 53 -2.09 13.99 -14.18
CA GLU A 53 -2.22 15.42 -13.85
C GLU A 53 -1.96 15.68 -12.36
N LEU A 54 -2.53 14.83 -11.49
CA LEU A 54 -2.30 14.91 -10.06
C LEU A 54 -0.86 14.57 -9.71
N GLY A 55 -0.25 13.62 -10.40
CA GLY A 55 1.17 13.31 -10.27
C GLY A 55 2.08 14.42 -10.80
N ALA A 56 1.66 15.13 -11.86
CA ALA A 56 2.34 16.32 -12.34
C ALA A 56 2.10 17.55 -11.42
N ALA A 57 0.93 17.59 -10.79
CA ALA A 57 0.57 18.59 -9.77
C ALA A 57 1.03 18.18 -8.35
N THR A 58 1.55 16.98 -8.17
CA THR A 58 2.23 16.59 -6.93
C THR A 58 3.42 17.52 -6.80
N VAL A 59 3.36 18.37 -5.79
CA VAL A 59 4.34 19.39 -5.45
C VAL A 59 5.74 18.91 -5.82
N PRO A 60 6.50 19.67 -6.60
CA PRO A 60 7.90 19.33 -6.83
C PRO A 60 8.55 19.02 -5.49
N LEU A 61 9.44 18.04 -5.44
CA LEU A 61 10.27 17.77 -4.25
C LEU A 61 10.96 19.05 -3.73
N ILE A 62 10.97 20.07 -4.56
CA ILE A 62 11.49 21.40 -4.33
C ILE A 62 10.38 22.39 -4.68
N ASP A 63 9.93 23.20 -3.73
CA ASP A 63 9.05 24.33 -3.98
C ASP A 63 9.80 25.35 -4.86
N PRO A 64 9.37 25.60 -6.12
CA PRO A 64 10.07 26.55 -6.98
C PRO A 64 10.02 27.99 -6.46
N SER A 65 9.14 28.29 -5.48
CA SER A 65 9.01 29.59 -4.83
C SER A 65 9.90 29.72 -3.58
N SER A 66 10.38 28.64 -3.01
CA SER A 66 11.46 28.68 -2.05
C SER A 66 12.74 29.00 -2.81
N GLY A 67 13.18 30.27 -2.76
CA GLY A 67 14.32 30.79 -3.49
C GLY A 67 15.46 29.80 -3.55
N CYS A 68 16.10 29.70 -4.72
CA CYS A 68 17.11 28.73 -5.11
C CYS A 68 18.07 28.42 -3.94
N ARG A 69 17.74 27.37 -3.15
CA ARG A 69 18.70 26.78 -2.22
C ARG A 69 19.66 25.95 -3.07
N ASP A 70 20.91 25.85 -2.68
CA ASP A 70 21.83 24.92 -3.30
C ASP A 70 21.25 23.49 -3.15
N GLY A 71 21.32 22.68 -4.18
CA GLY A 71 20.71 21.34 -4.18
C GLY A 71 21.12 20.45 -3.00
N ALA A 72 22.21 20.77 -2.30
CA ALA A 72 22.65 20.13 -1.08
C ALA A 72 21.76 20.49 0.13
N GLY A 73 21.31 21.75 0.24
CA GLY A 73 20.41 22.19 1.31
C GLY A 73 19.02 21.57 1.18
N ASP A 74 18.52 21.43 -0.05
CA ASP A 74 17.24 20.78 -0.32
C ASP A 74 17.29 19.27 -0.04
N LEU A 75 18.40 18.62 -0.37
CA LEU A 75 18.64 17.21 -0.05
C LEU A 75 18.64 16.97 1.46
N GLN A 76 19.37 17.80 2.22
CA GLN A 76 19.41 17.67 3.69
C GLN A 76 18.03 17.88 4.32
N ALA A 77 17.25 18.87 3.85
CA ALA A 77 15.89 19.12 4.34
C ALA A 77 14.97 17.92 4.06
N ALA A 78 15.02 17.35 2.85
CA ALA A 78 14.23 16.17 2.49
C ALA A 78 14.61 14.94 3.35
N PHE A 79 15.89 14.72 3.61
CA PHE A 79 16.33 13.62 4.49
C PHE A 79 15.90 13.83 5.94
N ALA A 80 15.93 15.06 6.45
CA ALA A 80 15.48 15.39 7.81
C ALA A 80 13.97 15.15 7.96
N GLU A 81 13.18 15.51 6.95
CA GLU A 81 11.75 15.24 6.89
C GLU A 81 11.47 13.73 6.91
N MET A 82 12.10 12.95 6.02
CA MET A 82 11.96 11.49 6.01
C MET A 82 12.36 10.85 7.34
N ALA A 83 13.44 11.31 7.96
CA ALA A 83 13.87 10.82 9.27
C ALA A 83 12.81 11.08 10.36
N THR A 84 12.16 12.25 10.32
CA THR A 84 11.07 12.60 11.24
C THR A 84 9.85 11.70 11.01
N ASP A 85 9.51 11.41 9.75
CA ASP A 85 8.40 10.54 9.41
C ASP A 85 8.65 9.09 9.83
N VAL A 86 9.86 8.60 9.62
CA VAL A 86 10.26 7.26 10.09
C VAL A 86 10.21 7.18 11.62
N ALA A 87 10.69 8.19 12.32
CA ALA A 87 10.66 8.23 13.80
C ALA A 87 9.24 8.25 14.36
N GLY A 88 8.31 8.94 13.69
CA GLY A 88 6.90 9.01 14.10
C GLY A 88 6.02 7.85 13.62
N ALA A 89 6.54 7.01 12.74
CA ALA A 89 5.74 6.00 12.05
C ALA A 89 5.19 4.89 12.96
N LEU A 90 5.81 4.63 14.09
CA LEU A 90 5.41 3.56 15.03
C LEU A 90 4.39 4.03 16.06
N ALA A 91 4.03 5.31 16.10
CA ALA A 91 3.09 5.85 17.10
C ALA A 91 1.73 5.12 17.14
N PRO A 92 1.12 4.72 16.00
CA PRO A 92 -0.15 3.96 16.01
C PRO A 92 0.02 2.45 16.14
N LEU A 93 1.24 1.92 16.19
CA LEU A 93 1.49 0.47 16.21
C LEU A 93 1.08 -0.13 17.55
N ASP A 94 0.31 -1.21 17.51
CA ASP A 94 0.03 -2.07 18.65
C ASP A 94 1.17 -3.10 18.86
N ASP A 95 1.86 -3.01 19.97
CA ASP A 95 3.00 -3.90 20.29
C ASP A 95 2.56 -5.37 20.33
N GLY A 96 1.37 -5.65 20.86
CA GLY A 96 0.84 -7.02 20.91
C GLY A 96 0.52 -7.58 19.53
N ALA A 97 0.04 -6.74 18.60
CA ALA A 97 -0.16 -7.13 17.20
C ALA A 97 1.18 -7.39 16.51
N PHE A 98 2.20 -6.55 16.77
CA PHE A 98 3.55 -6.76 16.25
C PHE A 98 4.12 -8.11 16.69
N ASP A 99 4.06 -8.42 17.98
CA ASP A 99 4.53 -9.69 18.51
C ASP A 99 3.78 -10.91 17.94
N ARG A 100 2.46 -10.79 17.72
CA ARG A 100 1.68 -11.84 17.05
C ARG A 100 2.14 -12.02 15.60
N ALA A 101 2.33 -10.92 14.85
CA ALA A 101 2.81 -10.97 13.48
C ALA A 101 4.18 -11.64 13.37
N VAL A 102 5.11 -11.28 14.25
CA VAL A 102 6.45 -11.91 14.31
C VAL A 102 6.32 -13.43 14.51
N ARG A 103 5.51 -13.87 15.47
CA ARG A 103 5.34 -15.30 15.75
C ARG A 103 4.75 -16.08 14.58
N VAL A 104 3.69 -15.58 13.93
CA VAL A 104 3.06 -16.28 12.80
C VAL A 104 3.97 -16.30 11.57
N LEU A 105 4.67 -15.20 11.27
CA LEU A 105 5.65 -15.15 10.19
C LEU A 105 6.85 -16.08 10.47
N ALA A 106 7.33 -16.16 11.70
CA ALA A 106 8.43 -17.04 12.07
C ALA A 106 8.07 -18.54 12.01
N SER A 107 6.80 -18.90 12.16
CA SER A 107 6.32 -20.29 12.10
C SER A 107 5.71 -20.69 10.75
N ALA A 108 5.52 -19.76 9.81
CA ALA A 108 4.90 -20.04 8.53
C ALA A 108 5.71 -21.02 7.67
N ASP A 109 5.06 -21.94 6.99
CA ASP A 109 5.70 -22.81 6.00
C ASP A 109 6.06 -22.01 4.74
N ARG A 110 5.15 -21.14 4.29
CA ARG A 110 5.33 -20.23 3.16
C ARG A 110 4.81 -18.83 3.48
N ILE A 111 5.45 -17.83 2.94
CA ILE A 111 5.04 -16.43 3.07
C ILE A 111 4.76 -15.89 1.67
N LEU A 112 3.51 -15.51 1.43
CA LEU A 112 3.15 -14.72 0.25
C LEU A 112 3.16 -13.25 0.64
N VAL A 113 3.99 -12.45 -0.03
CA VAL A 113 4.01 -11.01 0.20
C VAL A 113 3.29 -10.32 -0.96
N ILE A 114 2.26 -9.56 -0.65
CA ILE A 114 1.43 -8.82 -1.61
C ILE A 114 1.65 -7.34 -1.42
N GLY A 115 1.91 -6.65 -2.51
CA GLY A 115 1.96 -5.20 -2.58
C GLY A 115 1.86 -4.76 -4.03
N ASN A 116 1.05 -3.74 -4.29
CA ASN A 116 0.82 -3.21 -5.63
C ASN A 116 1.13 -1.71 -5.68
N GLY A 117 1.30 -1.16 -6.88
CA GLY A 117 1.66 0.24 -7.05
C GLY A 117 2.96 0.60 -6.32
N GLY A 118 2.93 1.64 -5.48
CA GLY A 118 4.09 2.09 -4.70
C GLY A 118 4.60 1.07 -3.70
N SER A 119 3.74 0.18 -3.19
CA SER A 119 4.11 -0.85 -2.22
C SER A 119 4.74 -2.10 -2.86
N GLY A 120 4.67 -2.25 -4.19
CA GLY A 120 5.21 -3.42 -4.88
C GLY A 120 6.70 -3.60 -4.70
N ALA A 121 7.47 -2.52 -4.74
CA ALA A 121 8.92 -2.56 -4.53
C ALA A 121 9.27 -3.01 -3.09
N SER A 122 8.55 -2.51 -2.10
CA SER A 122 8.72 -2.90 -0.69
C SER A 122 8.36 -4.37 -0.48
N ALA A 123 7.28 -4.86 -1.09
CA ALA A 123 6.87 -6.26 -1.03
C ALA A 123 7.91 -7.20 -1.64
N ALA A 124 8.43 -6.86 -2.83
CA ALA A 124 9.46 -7.64 -3.50
C ALA A 124 10.75 -7.70 -2.67
N ALA A 125 11.22 -6.58 -2.15
CA ALA A 125 12.39 -6.52 -1.30
C ALA A 125 12.19 -7.36 -0.02
N MET A 126 11.00 -7.30 0.59
CA MET A 126 10.69 -8.08 1.79
C MET A 126 10.75 -9.59 1.53
N ALA A 127 10.23 -10.07 0.39
CA ALA A 127 10.34 -11.48 0.02
C ALA A 127 11.80 -11.90 -0.13
N VAL A 128 12.64 -11.09 -0.77
CA VAL A 128 14.09 -11.34 -0.89
C VAL A 128 14.73 -11.45 0.50
N HIS A 129 14.43 -10.54 1.42
CA HIS A 129 14.97 -10.58 2.77
C HIS A 129 14.54 -11.84 3.54
N PHE A 130 13.30 -12.31 3.38
CA PHE A 130 12.86 -13.58 3.97
C PHE A 130 13.66 -14.76 3.40
N VAL A 131 13.83 -14.83 2.07
CA VAL A 131 14.59 -15.91 1.40
C VAL A 131 16.05 -15.92 1.85
N LEU A 132 16.71 -14.76 1.93
CA LEU A 132 18.08 -14.65 2.43
C LEU A 132 18.24 -15.15 3.86
N ASN A 133 17.17 -15.17 4.65
CA ASN A 133 17.14 -15.68 6.01
C ASN A 133 16.50 -17.08 6.11
N GLY A 134 16.51 -17.84 5.02
CA GLY A 134 16.11 -19.24 4.99
C GLY A 134 14.59 -19.49 5.06
N ARG A 135 13.77 -18.46 4.77
CA ARG A 135 12.30 -18.60 4.75
C ARG A 135 11.80 -18.80 3.31
N THR A 136 10.79 -19.61 3.14
CA THR A 136 10.11 -19.74 1.84
C THR A 136 9.18 -18.55 1.65
N ALA A 137 9.57 -17.61 0.78
CA ALA A 137 8.78 -16.42 0.52
C ALA A 137 8.75 -16.06 -0.97
N VAL A 138 7.61 -15.55 -1.43
CA VAL A 138 7.43 -15.04 -2.80
C VAL A 138 6.65 -13.73 -2.79
N ALA A 139 6.94 -12.85 -3.73
CA ALA A 139 6.18 -11.61 -3.98
C ALA A 139 5.94 -11.48 -5.49
N PRO A 140 4.89 -12.11 -6.04
CA PRO A 140 4.56 -11.94 -7.45
C PRO A 140 4.21 -10.48 -7.77
N THR A 141 4.68 -9.97 -8.89
CA THR A 141 4.38 -8.60 -9.34
C THR A 141 3.09 -8.49 -10.16
N ASP A 142 2.62 -9.61 -10.68
CA ASP A 142 1.38 -9.69 -11.44
C ASP A 142 0.20 -9.97 -10.52
N ALA A 143 -0.85 -9.15 -10.59
CA ALA A 143 -2.02 -9.26 -9.70
C ALA A 143 -2.81 -10.56 -9.89
N VAL A 144 -2.84 -11.14 -11.10
CA VAL A 144 -3.50 -12.43 -11.36
C VAL A 144 -2.71 -13.55 -10.69
N ILE A 145 -1.38 -13.52 -10.79
CA ILE A 145 -0.52 -14.50 -10.11
C ILE A 145 -0.61 -14.34 -8.60
N GLN A 146 -0.70 -13.11 -8.06
CA GLN A 146 -0.97 -12.88 -6.63
C GLN A 146 -2.27 -13.57 -6.20
N GLN A 147 -3.35 -13.34 -6.95
CA GLN A 147 -4.67 -13.92 -6.69
C GLN A 147 -4.64 -15.46 -6.71
N MET A 148 -4.02 -16.04 -7.74
CA MET A 148 -3.91 -17.49 -7.87
C MET A 148 -3.04 -18.09 -6.76
N THR A 149 -1.93 -17.46 -6.42
CA THR A 149 -1.04 -17.93 -5.34
C THR A 149 -1.75 -17.87 -3.99
N ALA A 150 -2.48 -16.78 -3.72
CA ALA A 150 -3.24 -16.60 -2.49
C ALA A 150 -4.31 -17.68 -2.30
N ALA A 151 -5.02 -18.06 -3.36
CA ALA A 151 -6.05 -19.11 -3.33
C ALA A 151 -5.49 -20.52 -3.03
N HIS A 152 -4.18 -20.73 -3.17
CA HIS A 152 -3.51 -22.01 -2.90
C HIS A 152 -2.73 -22.04 -1.58
N LEU A 153 -2.89 -21.02 -0.75
CA LEU A 153 -2.35 -21.02 0.61
C LEU A 153 -3.13 -21.97 1.51
N THR A 154 -2.57 -22.27 2.67
CA THR A 154 -3.16 -23.16 3.68
C THR A 154 -3.09 -22.49 5.05
N SER A 155 -3.67 -23.10 6.07
CA SER A 155 -3.60 -22.64 7.46
C SER A 155 -2.19 -22.60 8.07
N ARG A 156 -1.19 -23.17 7.38
CA ARG A 156 0.22 -23.11 7.81
C ARG A 156 1.00 -21.99 7.13
N ASP A 157 0.35 -21.28 6.21
CA ASP A 157 0.95 -20.23 5.42
C ASP A 157 0.51 -18.85 5.93
N VAL A 158 1.30 -17.82 5.60
CA VAL A 158 0.98 -16.43 5.92
C VAL A 158 0.94 -15.61 4.65
N CYS A 159 -0.08 -14.79 4.52
CA CYS A 159 -0.17 -13.73 3.53
C CYS A 159 0.16 -12.40 4.19
N LEU A 160 1.32 -11.82 3.86
CA LEU A 160 1.72 -10.49 4.30
C LEU A 160 1.31 -9.47 3.24
N VAL A 161 0.35 -8.64 3.58
CA VAL A 161 -0.21 -7.64 2.68
C VAL A 161 0.32 -6.27 3.03
N VAL A 162 0.96 -5.62 2.07
CA VAL A 162 1.57 -4.31 2.22
C VAL A 162 0.82 -3.31 1.36
N GLY A 163 0.19 -2.33 1.98
CA GLY A 163 -0.57 -1.29 1.30
C GLY A 163 -0.37 0.07 1.94
N ASP A 164 -0.59 1.14 1.18
CA ASP A 164 -0.62 2.50 1.71
C ASP A 164 -2.06 2.96 1.96
N SER A 165 -2.88 3.04 0.92
CA SER A 165 -4.27 3.47 1.02
C SER A 165 -5.23 2.37 1.50
N GLY A 166 -4.88 1.11 1.31
CA GLY A 166 -5.74 -0.03 1.66
C GLY A 166 -7.02 -0.18 0.82
N THR A 167 -7.19 0.62 -0.23
CA THR A 167 -8.41 0.64 -1.05
C THR A 167 -8.23 0.01 -2.44
N ASP A 168 -7.03 -0.45 -2.76
CA ASP A 168 -6.74 -1.02 -4.07
C ASP A 168 -7.27 -2.45 -4.18
N SER A 169 -8.21 -2.69 -5.09
CA SER A 169 -8.82 -4.00 -5.33
C SER A 169 -7.81 -5.07 -5.75
N ALA A 170 -6.71 -4.68 -6.42
CA ALA A 170 -5.63 -5.60 -6.77
C ALA A 170 -4.87 -6.12 -5.54
N THR A 171 -4.93 -5.39 -4.43
CA THR A 171 -4.33 -5.79 -3.15
C THR A 171 -5.35 -6.51 -2.25
N LEU A 172 -6.59 -6.02 -2.21
CA LEU A 172 -7.65 -6.58 -1.36
C LEU A 172 -8.10 -7.97 -1.82
N GLY A 173 -8.30 -8.18 -3.12
CA GLY A 173 -8.75 -9.45 -3.67
C GLY A 173 -7.86 -10.65 -3.30
N PRO A 174 -6.54 -10.59 -3.50
CA PRO A 174 -5.64 -11.65 -3.04
C PRO A 174 -5.65 -11.85 -1.51
N ALA A 175 -5.82 -10.78 -0.70
CA ALA A 175 -5.95 -10.90 0.76
C ALA A 175 -7.20 -11.68 1.17
N GLU A 176 -8.35 -11.38 0.55
CA GLU A 176 -9.60 -12.12 0.75
C GLU A 176 -9.45 -13.60 0.35
N SER A 177 -8.78 -13.87 -0.77
CA SER A 177 -8.54 -15.24 -1.23
C SER A 177 -7.63 -16.03 -0.30
N ALA A 178 -6.57 -15.41 0.22
CA ALA A 178 -5.69 -16.02 1.20
C ALA A 178 -6.45 -16.39 2.48
N ARG A 179 -7.29 -15.47 2.97
CA ARG A 179 -8.15 -15.69 4.14
C ARG A 179 -9.16 -16.80 3.90
N ALA A 180 -9.82 -16.82 2.75
CA ALA A 180 -10.76 -17.87 2.38
C ALA A 180 -10.08 -19.26 2.25
N ALA A 181 -8.80 -19.29 1.87
CA ALA A 181 -7.98 -20.50 1.84
C ALA A 181 -7.50 -20.95 3.22
N GLY A 182 -7.78 -20.17 4.28
CA GLY A 182 -7.43 -20.46 5.67
C GLY A 182 -6.06 -19.96 6.11
N ALA A 183 -5.33 -19.24 5.26
CA ALA A 183 -4.05 -18.64 5.65
C ALA A 183 -4.24 -17.47 6.61
N THR A 184 -3.24 -17.24 7.48
CA THR A 184 -3.24 -16.03 8.32
C THR A 184 -2.87 -14.82 7.49
N VAL A 185 -3.71 -13.79 7.51
CA VAL A 185 -3.46 -12.53 6.83
C VAL A 185 -2.88 -11.50 7.80
N VAL A 186 -1.68 -11.04 7.51
CA VAL A 186 -1.02 -9.93 8.23
C VAL A 186 -1.04 -8.70 7.34
N GLY A 187 -1.72 -7.65 7.77
CA GLY A 187 -1.82 -6.39 7.03
C GLY A 187 -0.88 -5.32 7.58
N VAL A 188 -0.12 -4.67 6.70
CA VAL A 188 0.69 -3.48 7.00
C VAL A 188 0.12 -2.33 6.20
N ALA A 189 -0.67 -1.47 6.83
CA ALA A 189 -1.33 -0.35 6.17
C ALA A 189 -1.94 0.62 7.18
N ARG A 190 -2.52 1.74 6.68
CA ARG A 190 -3.16 2.74 7.54
C ARG A 190 -4.64 2.49 7.78
N SER A 191 -5.35 1.83 6.88
CA SER A 191 -6.83 1.64 6.98
C SER A 191 -7.30 0.53 6.04
N PRO A 192 -8.39 0.36 5.46
CA PRO A 192 -9.29 -0.81 5.36
C PRO A 192 -8.64 -2.22 5.35
N LEU A 193 -7.34 -2.38 5.12
CA LEU A 193 -6.65 -3.67 5.32
C LEU A 193 -6.79 -4.19 6.76
N VAL A 194 -6.99 -3.27 7.71
CA VAL A 194 -7.25 -3.59 9.12
C VAL A 194 -8.48 -4.51 9.25
N GLU A 195 -9.52 -4.30 8.45
CA GLU A 195 -10.75 -5.10 8.50
C GLU A 195 -10.61 -6.48 7.84
N LEU A 196 -9.69 -6.62 6.87
CA LEU A 196 -9.45 -7.86 6.13
C LEU A 196 -8.33 -8.71 6.73
N SER A 197 -7.49 -8.14 7.59
CA SER A 197 -6.35 -8.83 8.19
C SER A 197 -6.70 -9.44 9.56
N ASP A 198 -6.18 -10.63 9.82
CA ASP A 198 -6.27 -11.28 11.14
C ASP A 198 -5.34 -10.58 12.14
N ILE A 199 -4.25 -10.02 11.64
CA ILE A 199 -3.30 -9.20 12.41
C ILE A 199 -3.04 -7.92 11.62
N SER A 200 -3.33 -6.79 12.25
CA SER A 200 -3.16 -5.48 11.64
C SER A 200 -2.00 -4.72 12.26
N LEU A 201 -1.07 -4.33 11.42
CA LEU A 201 0.08 -3.49 11.77
C LEU A 201 -0.13 -2.11 11.19
N VAL A 202 -0.64 -1.21 12.01
CA VAL A 202 -0.90 0.17 11.59
C VAL A 202 0.36 0.98 11.76
N ILE A 203 0.84 1.59 10.68
CA ILE A 203 2.04 2.41 10.64
C ILE A 203 1.78 3.75 9.98
N GLY A 204 2.51 4.77 10.37
CA GLY A 204 2.43 6.11 9.80
C GLY A 204 1.78 7.13 10.73
N ARG A 205 1.81 8.41 10.35
CA ARG A 205 1.16 9.46 11.13
C ARG A 205 -0.36 9.41 10.92
N GLY A 206 -1.12 9.19 11.99
CA GLY A 206 -2.56 8.95 11.98
C GLY A 206 -3.46 10.09 11.50
N THR A 207 -2.97 11.27 11.15
CA THR A 207 -3.79 12.45 10.81
C THR A 207 -3.17 13.37 9.77
N GLY A 208 -2.13 12.97 9.05
CA GLY A 208 -1.52 13.79 7.99
C GLY A 208 -2.39 13.83 6.73
N CYS A 209 -2.40 14.97 6.06
CA CYS A 209 -2.99 15.12 4.74
C CYS A 209 -2.43 14.02 3.79
N PRO A 210 -3.25 13.36 2.97
CA PRO A 210 -2.80 12.30 2.05
C PRO A 210 -1.62 12.71 1.15
N ASP A 211 -1.44 14.01 0.94
CA ASP A 211 -0.42 14.57 0.07
C ASP A 211 0.98 14.66 0.69
N GLU A 212 1.08 14.77 2.01
CA GLU A 212 2.37 14.89 2.69
C GLU A 212 3.06 13.53 2.86
N LEU A 213 2.31 12.44 2.87
CA LEU A 213 2.83 11.09 3.11
C LEU A 213 3.33 10.36 1.86
N GLY A 214 2.94 10.79 0.66
CA GLY A 214 3.30 10.09 -0.58
C GLY A 214 4.81 9.95 -0.81
N ARG A 215 5.62 10.87 -0.28
CA ARG A 215 7.08 10.86 -0.43
C ARG A 215 7.76 9.95 0.59
N SER A 216 7.34 10.01 1.83
CA SER A 216 7.94 9.25 2.93
C SER A 216 7.29 7.88 3.13
N ALA A 217 6.09 7.64 2.58
CA ALA A 217 5.34 6.41 2.79
C ALA A 217 6.14 5.16 2.40
N THR A 218 6.79 5.17 1.25
CA THR A 218 7.63 4.05 0.80
C THR A 218 8.83 3.84 1.71
N VAL A 219 9.47 4.92 2.18
CA VAL A 219 10.64 4.84 3.08
C VAL A 219 10.22 4.31 4.44
N VAL A 220 9.13 4.82 5.01
CA VAL A 220 8.54 4.35 6.28
C VAL A 220 8.16 2.88 6.18
N GLN A 221 7.46 2.51 5.13
CA GLN A 221 7.03 1.15 4.87
C GLN A 221 8.22 0.19 4.75
N PHE A 222 9.23 0.58 4.00
CA PHE A 222 10.45 -0.21 3.82
C PHE A 222 11.23 -0.35 5.13
N ALA A 223 11.43 0.72 5.89
CA ALA A 223 12.10 0.70 7.19
C ALA A 223 11.35 -0.21 8.18
N PHE A 224 10.01 -0.14 8.22
CA PHE A 224 9.19 -1.00 9.05
C PHE A 224 9.32 -2.48 8.66
N LEU A 225 9.22 -2.80 7.38
CA LEU A 225 9.30 -4.18 6.89
C LEU A 225 10.68 -4.81 7.17
N ILE A 226 11.76 -4.06 7.02
CA ILE A 226 13.12 -4.52 7.40
C ILE A 226 13.16 -4.84 8.90
N THR A 227 12.59 -3.97 9.73
CA THR A 227 12.56 -4.17 11.19
C THR A 227 11.72 -5.40 11.56
N LEU A 228 10.56 -5.58 10.93
CA LEU A 228 9.71 -6.75 11.09
C LEU A 228 10.47 -8.05 10.72
N GLN A 229 11.17 -8.04 9.60
CA GLN A 229 11.94 -9.20 9.14
C GLN A 229 13.08 -9.54 10.13
N ILE A 230 13.79 -8.54 10.64
CA ILE A 230 14.84 -8.75 11.66
C ILE A 230 14.23 -9.40 12.92
N ALA A 231 13.05 -8.95 13.36
CA ALA A 231 12.37 -9.53 14.51
C ALA A 231 11.95 -10.99 14.26
N VAL A 232 11.41 -11.28 13.06
CA VAL A 232 11.05 -12.65 12.65
C VAL A 232 12.26 -13.59 12.67
N CYS A 233 13.41 -13.15 12.17
CA CYS A 233 14.62 -13.96 12.17
C CYS A 233 15.14 -14.22 13.58
N ARG A 234 15.08 -13.23 14.46
CA ARG A 234 15.49 -13.40 15.87
C ARG A 234 14.59 -14.37 16.63
N ASP A 235 13.28 -14.38 16.37
CA ASP A 235 12.35 -15.33 16.98
C ASP A 235 12.62 -16.76 16.46
N GLY A 236 12.87 -16.92 15.17
CA GLY A 236 13.19 -18.22 14.57
C GLY A 236 14.49 -18.86 15.09
N LEU A 237 15.46 -18.05 15.53
CA LEU A 237 16.73 -18.54 16.12
C LEU A 237 16.58 -18.95 17.60
N ARG A 238 15.48 -18.59 18.26
CA ARG A 238 15.23 -18.91 19.67
C ARG A 238 14.43 -20.22 19.86
N ARG A 239 13.95 -20.78 18.78
CA ARG A 239 13.21 -22.06 18.73
C ARG A 239 14.11 -23.18 18.27
#